data_60ef5548a8af1ce9f21c7d1c36bf1e21
#
_entry.id   60ef5548a8af1ce9f21c7d1c36bf1e21
#
_cell.length_a   1.000
_cell.length_b   1.000
_cell.length_c   1.000
_cell.angle_alpha   90.00
_cell.angle_beta   90.00
_cell.angle_gamma   90.00
#
_symmetry.space_group_name_H-M   'P 1'
#
loop_
_entity.id
_entity.type
_entity.pdbx_description
1 polymer ?
#
loop_
_entity_poly.entity_id
_entity_poly.type
_entity_poly.pdbx_seq_one_letter_code
_entity_poly.pdbx_strand_id
1 'polypeptide(L)'
;MDMTPASVSSNPRSVEEIYKDFSGRRAGLVRALTSDVDDFYSSCDPEKENLCLYGLPNGTWAVAPPAEEVPPEMPEPALGINFARDGMQRRDWLSLVAVHSDSWLISVAFFFGARLNANDRKRLFSMVSDLPSVFEAFSDRKHGRDRSGVDSSGKSRHSSKRGSDGHVKNSRAAAPAAKQYDDDDDED
;
A
#
# COMPACT_ATOMS: atom_id res chain seq x y z
N MET A 1 1.64 -14.19 -40.60
CA MET A 1 1.43 -13.63 -39.86
C MET A 1 1.39 -14.04 -38.62
N ASP A 2 1.90 -14.02 -37.93
CA ASP A 2 1.96 -14.51 -36.87
C ASP A 2 1.73 -13.72 -35.80
N MET A 3 1.14 -13.87 -35.22
CA MET A 3 0.88 -13.24 -34.23
C MET A 3 1.44 -13.78 -33.13
N THR A 4 2.29 -13.34 -32.65
CA THR A 4 2.88 -13.77 -31.55
C THR A 4 1.95 -13.48 -30.55
N PRO A 5 1.53 -14.25 -29.85
CA PRO A 5 0.63 -14.06 -28.87
C PRO A 5 1.22 -13.19 -27.87
N ALA A 6 0.57 -12.31 -27.51
CA ALA A 6 1.07 -11.40 -26.59
C ALA A 6 1.31 -12.28 -25.45
N SER A 7 2.28 -12.15 -24.84
CA SER A 7 2.66 -12.95 -23.80
C SER A 7 1.57 -12.85 -22.82
N VAL A 8 0.96 -13.84 -22.58
CA VAL A 8 0.01 -13.88 -21.63
C VAL A 8 0.78 -13.76 -20.42
N SER A 9 0.73 -12.72 -19.79
CA SER A 9 1.53 -12.54 -18.66
C SER A 9 0.82 -13.38 -17.67
N SER A 10 1.34 -14.46 -17.34
CA SER A 10 0.74 -15.29 -16.38
C SER A 10 0.88 -14.63 -15.04
N ASN A 11 -0.08 -14.80 -14.18
CA ASN A 11 -0.02 -14.24 -12.85
C ASN A 11 1.15 -14.83 -12.08
N PRO A 12 1.75 -14.04 -11.22
CA PRO A 12 2.87 -14.53 -10.43
C PRO A 12 2.42 -15.64 -9.51
N ARG A 13 3.25 -16.64 -9.35
CA ARG A 13 2.92 -17.76 -8.51
C ARG A 13 3.92 -18.11 -7.45
N SER A 14 5.15 -17.76 -7.63
CA SER A 14 6.16 -18.08 -6.61
C SER A 14 6.35 -16.88 -5.71
N VAL A 15 6.95 -17.09 -4.57
CA VAL A 15 7.23 -15.98 -3.66
C VAL A 15 8.04 -14.92 -4.39
N GLU A 16 9.07 -15.33 -5.15
CA GLU A 16 9.90 -14.37 -5.83
C GLU A 16 9.14 -13.61 -6.91
N GLU A 17 8.26 -14.28 -7.62
CA GLU A 17 7.48 -13.60 -8.64
C GLU A 17 6.49 -12.63 -8.03
N ILE A 18 5.88 -13.01 -6.91
CA ILE A 18 4.91 -12.14 -6.27
C ILE A 18 5.64 -10.93 -5.67
N TYR A 19 6.83 -11.15 -5.11
CA TYR A 19 7.58 -10.06 -4.55
C TYR A 19 8.02 -9.09 -5.65
N LYS A 20 8.40 -9.62 -6.82
CA LYS A 20 8.81 -8.77 -7.89
C LYS A 20 7.63 -7.96 -8.39
N ASP A 21 6.45 -8.57 -8.46
CA ASP A 21 5.23 -7.87 -8.88
C ASP A 21 4.94 -6.76 -7.88
N PHE A 22 5.00 -7.06 -6.59
CA PHE A 22 4.74 -6.07 -5.55
C PHE A 22 5.74 -4.93 -5.64
N SER A 23 7.02 -5.23 -5.81
CA SER A 23 8.04 -4.19 -5.86
C SER A 23 7.84 -3.27 -7.05
N GLY A 24 7.46 -3.82 -8.19
CA GLY A 24 7.22 -3.00 -9.36
C GLY A 24 6.03 -2.08 -9.17
N ARG A 25 4.93 -2.61 -8.62
CA ARG A 25 3.75 -1.79 -8.40
C ARG A 25 4.05 -0.72 -7.37
N ARG A 26 4.80 -1.08 -6.33
CA ARG A 26 5.14 -0.11 -5.32
C ARG A 26 5.98 1.00 -5.93
N ALA A 27 6.95 0.65 -6.78
CA ALA A 27 7.81 1.66 -7.38
C ALA A 27 6.97 2.63 -8.23
N GLY A 28 5.98 2.11 -8.95
CA GLY A 28 5.13 2.97 -9.75
C GLY A 28 4.33 3.93 -8.88
N LEU A 29 3.79 3.42 -7.76
CA LEU A 29 3.00 4.27 -6.88
C LEU A 29 3.85 5.34 -6.23
N VAL A 30 5.08 5.01 -5.84
CA VAL A 30 5.97 6.01 -5.27
C VAL A 30 6.27 7.07 -6.31
N ARG A 31 6.49 6.69 -7.57
CA ARG A 31 6.75 7.67 -8.58
C ARG A 31 5.56 8.59 -8.78
N ALA A 32 4.35 8.06 -8.76
CA ALA A 32 3.16 8.89 -8.96
C ALA A 32 3.06 9.95 -7.88
N LEU A 33 3.47 9.62 -6.66
CA LEU A 33 3.30 10.55 -5.55
C LEU A 33 4.54 11.39 -5.26
N THR A 34 5.61 11.18 -5.99
CA THR A 34 6.83 11.96 -5.76
C THR A 34 7.33 12.59 -7.03
N SER A 35 8.11 11.89 -7.85
CA SER A 35 8.70 12.49 -9.02
C SER A 35 7.68 12.86 -10.08
N ASP A 36 6.58 12.15 -10.20
CA ASP A 36 5.58 12.47 -11.20
C ASP A 36 4.34 13.10 -10.58
N VAL A 37 4.48 13.70 -9.41
CA VAL A 37 3.32 14.15 -8.66
C VAL A 37 2.46 15.17 -9.38
N ASP A 38 3.06 16.04 -10.18
CA ASP A 38 2.26 17.03 -10.87
C ASP A 38 1.42 16.35 -11.97
N ASP A 39 1.98 15.38 -12.65
CA ASP A 39 1.23 14.69 -13.68
C ASP A 39 0.14 13.86 -13.04
N PHE A 40 0.42 13.23 -11.91
CA PHE A 40 -0.56 12.44 -11.23
C PHE A 40 -1.71 13.33 -10.76
N TYR A 41 -1.39 14.46 -10.16
CA TYR A 41 -2.41 15.36 -9.64
C TYR A 41 -3.31 15.81 -10.78
N SER A 42 -2.72 16.18 -11.91
CA SER A 42 -3.50 16.61 -13.04
C SER A 42 -4.37 15.52 -13.62
N SER A 43 -3.92 14.27 -13.54
CA SER A 43 -4.69 13.17 -14.09
C SER A 43 -5.93 12.89 -13.28
N CYS A 44 -5.97 13.28 -12.03
CA CYS A 44 -7.11 13.01 -11.19
C CYS A 44 -8.16 14.10 -11.27
N ASP A 45 -8.71 14.29 -12.44
CA ASP A 45 -9.65 15.35 -12.72
C ASP A 45 -11.00 15.06 -12.07
N PRO A 46 -11.48 15.91 -11.19
CA PRO A 46 -12.75 15.66 -10.52
C PRO A 46 -13.96 15.69 -11.46
N GLU A 47 -13.77 16.22 -12.67
CA GLU A 47 -14.87 16.25 -13.61
C GLU A 47 -15.03 14.92 -14.32
N LYS A 48 -14.12 14.02 -14.19
CA LYS A 48 -14.24 12.75 -14.85
C LYS A 48 -14.92 11.75 -13.94
N GLU A 49 -15.26 10.58 -14.48
CA GLU A 49 -15.89 9.60 -13.66
C GLU A 49 -14.90 9.08 -12.67
N ASN A 50 -15.27 8.19 -11.78
CA ASN A 50 -14.42 7.76 -10.72
C ASN A 50 -13.15 7.12 -11.22
N LEU A 51 -12.02 7.51 -10.66
CA LEU A 51 -10.72 7.06 -11.10
C LEU A 51 -9.99 6.39 -9.96
N CYS A 52 -9.06 5.52 -10.32
CA CYS A 52 -8.21 4.81 -9.36
C CYS A 52 -6.76 5.00 -9.76
N LEU A 53 -5.86 4.90 -8.81
CA LEU A 53 -4.43 4.93 -9.10
C LEU A 53 -3.91 3.50 -9.05
N TYR A 54 -3.32 3.04 -10.14
CA TYR A 54 -2.76 1.71 -10.23
C TYR A 54 -1.24 1.77 -10.31
N GLY A 55 -0.56 0.93 -9.54
CA GLY A 55 0.87 0.72 -9.75
C GLY A 55 1.00 -0.51 -10.61
N LEU A 56 1.82 -0.46 -11.64
CA LEU A 56 1.96 -1.57 -12.56
C LEU A 56 3.24 -2.34 -12.30
N PRO A 57 3.25 -3.63 -12.60
CA PRO A 57 4.42 -4.44 -12.25
C PRO A 57 5.73 -3.98 -12.88
N ASN A 58 5.64 -3.22 -13.96
CA ASN A 58 6.86 -2.76 -14.60
C ASN A 58 7.39 -1.47 -14.01
N GLY A 59 6.84 -1.02 -12.89
CA GLY A 59 7.36 0.17 -12.22
C GLY A 59 6.74 1.47 -12.66
N THR A 60 5.68 1.42 -13.44
CA THR A 60 5.00 2.64 -13.85
C THR A 60 3.65 2.73 -13.15
N TRP A 61 2.92 3.78 -13.41
CA TRP A 61 1.61 3.98 -12.78
C TRP A 61 0.59 4.43 -13.82
N ALA A 62 -0.66 4.31 -13.48
CA ALA A 62 -1.73 4.76 -14.36
C ALA A 62 -2.92 5.20 -13.53
N VAL A 63 -3.65 6.19 -14.03
CA VAL A 63 -4.90 6.63 -13.41
C VAL A 63 -5.97 6.23 -14.40
N ALA A 64 -6.92 5.44 -13.97
CA ALA A 64 -7.93 4.91 -14.87
C ALA A 64 -9.18 4.51 -14.10
N PRO A 65 -10.29 4.36 -14.76
CA PRO A 65 -11.50 3.88 -14.08
C PRO A 65 -11.32 2.44 -13.64
N PRO A 66 -12.12 1.98 -12.71
CA PRO A 66 -11.99 0.61 -12.24
C PRO A 66 -12.37 -0.38 -13.33
N ALA A 67 -11.97 -1.62 -13.14
CA ALA A 67 -12.29 -2.65 -14.10
C ALA A 67 -13.80 -2.83 -14.15
N GLU A 68 -14.30 -3.17 -15.30
CA GLU A 68 -15.72 -3.32 -15.44
C GLU A 68 -16.26 -4.66 -15.04
N GLU A 69 -15.48 -5.66 -14.87
CA GLU A 69 -15.98 -6.94 -14.52
C GLU A 69 -16.41 -6.98 -13.07
N VAL A 70 -17.44 -7.75 -12.78
CA VAL A 70 -17.98 -7.83 -11.45
C VAL A 70 -18.23 -9.29 -11.13
N PRO A 71 -17.55 -9.85 -10.16
CA PRO A 71 -16.55 -9.19 -9.33
C PRO A 71 -15.22 -9.09 -10.08
N PRO A 72 -14.41 -8.14 -9.72
CA PRO A 72 -13.13 -8.00 -10.41
C PRO A 72 -12.23 -9.17 -10.09
N GLU A 73 -11.34 -9.49 -11.01
CA GLU A 73 -10.45 -10.58 -10.79
C GLU A 73 -9.44 -10.29 -9.71
N MET A 74 -8.97 -9.12 -9.59
CA MET A 74 -8.01 -8.72 -8.57
C MET A 74 -8.57 -7.63 -7.71
N PRO A 75 -8.06 -7.46 -6.51
CA PRO A 75 -8.51 -6.34 -5.68
C PRO A 75 -8.29 -5.02 -6.40
N GLU A 76 -9.19 -4.11 -6.23
CA GLU A 76 -9.09 -2.83 -6.86
C GLU A 76 -8.63 -1.75 -5.92
N PRO A 77 -7.93 -0.72 -6.41
CA PRO A 77 -7.49 0.36 -5.54
C PRO A 77 -8.66 1.20 -5.10
N ALA A 78 -8.40 2.19 -4.25
CA ALA A 78 -9.44 3.09 -3.79
C ALA A 78 -10.08 3.75 -4.98
N LEU A 79 -11.40 3.82 -4.97
CA LEU A 79 -12.14 4.33 -6.05
C LEU A 79 -12.52 5.76 -5.89
N GLY A 80 -12.52 6.49 -6.95
CA GLY A 80 -13.00 7.88 -6.93
C GLY A 80 -12.09 8.85 -6.22
N ILE A 81 -10.79 8.59 -6.24
CA ILE A 81 -9.86 9.48 -5.55
C ILE A 81 -9.90 10.88 -6.15
N ASN A 82 -10.28 11.00 -7.43
CA ASN A 82 -10.33 12.30 -8.06
C ASN A 82 -11.43 13.16 -7.48
N PHE A 83 -12.47 12.57 -6.93
CA PHE A 83 -13.56 13.38 -6.39
C PHE A 83 -13.15 14.08 -5.08
N ALA A 84 -12.17 13.55 -4.37
CA ALA A 84 -11.72 14.18 -3.14
C ALA A 84 -10.57 15.15 -3.36
N ARG A 85 -10.02 15.19 -4.57
CA ARG A 85 -8.81 15.97 -4.79
C ARG A 85 -8.93 17.42 -4.37
N ASP A 86 -10.00 18.07 -4.75
CA ASP A 86 -10.13 19.49 -4.48
C ASP A 86 -10.85 19.79 -3.16
N GLY A 87 -11.25 18.79 -2.43
CA GLY A 87 -11.90 19.02 -1.17
C GLY A 87 -10.97 19.01 0.01
N MET A 88 -9.68 18.83 -0.19
CA MET A 88 -8.71 18.78 0.89
C MET A 88 -7.44 19.43 0.43
N GLN A 89 -6.53 19.70 1.34
CA GLN A 89 -5.27 20.27 0.96
C GLN A 89 -4.49 19.25 0.20
N ARG A 90 -3.73 19.70 -0.78
CA ARG A 90 -3.02 18.80 -1.66
C ARG A 90 -2.21 17.78 -0.90
N ARG A 91 -1.45 18.22 0.07
CA ARG A 91 -0.64 17.37 0.82
C ARG A 91 -1.44 16.32 1.55
N ASP A 92 -2.57 16.66 2.11
CA ASP A 92 -3.38 15.72 2.84
C ASP A 92 -4.00 14.71 1.90
N TRP A 93 -4.38 15.15 0.71
CA TRP A 93 -4.96 14.26 -0.28
C TRP A 93 -3.90 13.26 -0.74
N LEU A 94 -2.67 13.72 -0.96
CA LEU A 94 -1.60 12.81 -1.38
C LEU A 94 -1.29 11.80 -0.29
N SER A 95 -1.33 12.21 0.97
CA SER A 95 -1.08 11.29 2.08
C SER A 95 -2.16 10.23 2.13
N LEU A 96 -3.39 10.62 1.92
CA LEU A 96 -4.50 9.70 1.94
C LEU A 96 -4.38 8.71 0.79
N VAL A 97 -4.02 9.18 -0.38
CA VAL A 97 -3.83 8.29 -1.53
C VAL A 97 -2.70 7.32 -1.24
N ALA A 98 -1.64 7.77 -0.57
CA ALA A 98 -0.52 6.89 -0.25
C ALA A 98 -0.97 5.75 0.67
N VAL A 99 -1.77 6.06 1.68
CA VAL A 99 -2.24 5.06 2.61
C VAL A 99 -3.14 4.05 1.90
N HIS A 100 -4.03 4.53 1.05
CA HIS A 100 -4.90 3.62 0.32
C HIS A 100 -4.09 2.77 -0.66
N SER A 101 -3.02 3.33 -1.21
CA SER A 101 -2.17 2.59 -2.13
C SER A 101 -1.46 1.45 -1.42
N ASP A 102 -1.02 1.70 -0.17
CA ASP A 102 -0.38 0.64 0.59
C ASP A 102 -1.37 -0.49 0.90
N SER A 103 -2.60 -0.14 1.21
CA SER A 103 -3.60 -1.14 1.49
C SER A 103 -3.85 -1.98 0.24
N TRP A 104 -3.92 -1.34 -0.91
CA TRP A 104 -4.14 -2.05 -2.17
C TRP A 104 -2.97 -2.99 -2.47
N LEU A 105 -1.73 -2.51 -2.26
CA LEU A 105 -0.56 -3.33 -2.54
C LEU A 105 -0.59 -4.61 -1.72
N ILE A 106 -0.93 -4.52 -0.46
CA ILE A 106 -0.98 -5.68 0.40
C ILE A 106 -2.11 -6.59 -0.05
N SER A 107 -3.23 -6.02 -0.46
CA SER A 107 -4.35 -6.81 -0.93
C SER A 107 -3.97 -7.59 -2.19
N VAL A 108 -3.24 -6.98 -3.09
CA VAL A 108 -2.84 -7.65 -4.32
C VAL A 108 -1.85 -8.77 -4.00
N ALA A 109 -0.90 -8.50 -3.10
CA ALA A 109 0.07 -9.51 -2.73
C ALA A 109 -0.63 -10.69 -2.06
N PHE A 110 -1.60 -10.41 -1.21
CA PHE A 110 -2.31 -11.47 -0.53
C PHE A 110 -3.13 -12.26 -1.55
N PHE A 111 -3.70 -11.59 -2.52
CA PHE A 111 -4.48 -12.24 -3.56
C PHE A 111 -3.60 -13.25 -4.32
N PHE A 112 -2.42 -12.82 -4.76
CA PHE A 112 -1.55 -13.71 -5.47
C PHE A 112 -0.97 -14.78 -4.55
N GLY A 113 -0.79 -14.47 -3.28
CA GLY A 113 -0.20 -15.41 -2.33
C GLY A 113 -1.19 -16.37 -1.69
N ALA A 114 -2.44 -16.30 -2.07
CA ALA A 114 -3.46 -17.10 -1.42
C ALA A 114 -3.23 -18.60 -1.53
N ARG A 115 -2.56 -19.02 -2.58
CA ARG A 115 -2.32 -20.43 -2.76
C ARG A 115 -0.97 -20.90 -2.27
N LEU A 116 -0.17 -20.03 -1.71
CA LEU A 116 1.12 -20.43 -1.17
C LEU A 116 0.88 -21.17 0.14
N ASN A 117 1.79 -22.05 0.50
CA ASN A 117 1.68 -22.68 1.80
C ASN A 117 2.05 -21.66 2.87
N ALA A 118 1.81 -21.98 4.12
CA ALA A 118 1.99 -21.03 5.20
C ALA A 118 3.41 -20.53 5.32
N ASN A 119 4.40 -21.38 5.13
CA ASN A 119 5.77 -20.93 5.27
C ASN A 119 6.14 -19.97 4.16
N ASP A 120 5.72 -20.23 2.94
CA ASP A 120 6.03 -19.35 1.83
C ASP A 120 5.28 -18.03 1.98
N ARG A 121 4.06 -18.09 2.50
CA ARG A 121 3.30 -16.86 2.68
C ARG A 121 3.99 -15.99 3.73
N LYS A 122 4.52 -16.60 4.79
CA LYS A 122 5.22 -15.83 5.79
C LYS A 122 6.49 -15.23 5.20
N ARG A 123 7.18 -15.97 4.36
CA ARG A 123 8.38 -15.47 3.74
C ARG A 123 8.06 -14.28 2.86
N LEU A 124 6.99 -14.39 2.06
CA LEU A 124 6.59 -13.32 1.17
C LEU A 124 6.31 -12.05 1.96
N PHE A 125 5.52 -12.16 3.02
CA PHE A 125 5.17 -10.96 3.75
C PHE A 125 6.34 -10.40 4.58
N SER A 126 7.29 -11.24 4.92
CA SER A 126 8.48 -10.73 5.56
C SER A 126 9.27 -9.90 4.54
N MET A 127 9.35 -10.36 3.31
CA MET A 127 10.08 -9.64 2.28
C MET A 127 9.40 -8.32 1.94
N VAL A 128 8.08 -8.32 1.79
CA VAL A 128 7.41 -7.06 1.45
C VAL A 128 7.46 -6.11 2.64
N SER A 129 7.46 -6.64 3.87
CA SER A 129 7.50 -5.76 5.03
C SER A 129 8.85 -5.07 5.20
N ASP A 130 9.89 -5.58 4.56
CA ASP A 130 11.18 -4.94 4.65
C ASP A 130 11.27 -3.73 3.73
N LEU A 131 10.35 -3.55 2.81
CA LEU A 131 10.36 -2.39 1.96
C LEU A 131 9.62 -1.27 2.66
N PRO A 132 10.08 -0.04 2.55
CA PRO A 132 9.30 1.06 3.09
C PRO A 132 7.96 1.13 2.38
N SER A 133 6.94 1.51 3.08
CA SER A 133 5.62 1.61 2.46
C SER A 133 5.59 2.81 1.52
N VAL A 134 4.57 2.91 0.71
CA VAL A 134 4.41 4.07 -0.16
C VAL A 134 4.24 5.30 0.71
N PHE A 135 3.47 5.18 1.79
CA PHE A 135 3.26 6.31 2.68
C PHE A 135 4.60 6.74 3.30
N GLU A 136 5.42 5.79 3.73
CA GLU A 136 6.71 6.13 4.30
C GLU A 136 7.61 6.80 3.26
N ALA A 137 7.63 6.29 2.05
CA ALA A 137 8.47 6.87 1.01
C ALA A 137 8.02 8.29 0.67
N PHE A 138 6.71 8.51 0.63
CA PHE A 138 6.19 9.83 0.35
C PHE A 138 6.51 10.78 1.50
N SER A 139 6.29 10.33 2.74
CA SER A 139 6.54 11.18 3.90
C SER A 139 8.02 11.47 4.10
N ASP A 140 8.87 10.50 3.90
CA ASP A 140 10.28 10.71 4.06
C ASP A 140 10.79 11.71 3.06
N ARG A 141 10.36 11.66 1.81
CA ARG A 141 10.82 12.57 0.85
C ARG A 141 10.41 13.97 1.27
N LYS A 142 9.20 14.13 1.74
CA LYS A 142 8.76 15.41 2.14
C LYS A 142 9.54 15.85 3.33
N HIS A 143 9.76 15.06 4.31
CA HIS A 143 10.49 15.44 5.45
C HIS A 143 11.92 15.70 5.11
N GLY A 144 12.50 14.94 4.24
CA GLY A 144 13.87 15.16 3.88
C GLY A 144 14.07 16.51 3.32
N ARG A 145 13.12 16.99 2.58
CA ARG A 145 13.27 18.21 1.97
C ARG A 145 13.22 19.22 3.04
N ASP A 146 12.38 19.17 3.98
CA ASP A 146 12.30 20.14 4.98
C ASP A 146 13.41 20.09 5.92
N ARG A 147 13.98 19.08 6.24
CA ARG A 147 14.99 19.09 7.14
C ARG A 147 16.25 18.89 6.66
N SER A 148 16.57 19.25 5.59
CA SER A 148 17.87 19.02 5.09
C SER A 148 18.84 19.31 6.09
N GLY A 149 19.61 18.62 6.40
CA GLY A 149 20.66 18.95 7.27
C GLY A 149 20.44 18.60 8.65
N VAL A 150 19.35 18.31 9.01
CA VAL A 150 19.18 18.08 10.30
C VAL A 150 19.39 16.75 10.64
N ASP A 151 20.34 16.25 10.90
CA ASP A 151 20.58 14.98 11.18
C ASP A 151 20.11 14.60 12.47
N SER A 152 19.50 15.19 13.12
CA SER A 152 19.17 14.82 14.37
C SER A 152 18.36 13.61 14.26
N SER A 153 18.01 13.25 13.19
CA SER A 153 17.30 12.08 13.06
C SER A 153 17.88 11.02 13.89
N GLY A 154 19.04 11.00 14.06
CA GLY A 154 19.62 9.97 14.80
C GLY A 154 19.04 9.82 16.11
N LYS A 155 18.89 10.78 16.74
CA LYS A 155 18.45 10.70 18.00
C LYS A 155 17.09 10.35 18.06
N SER A 156 16.38 10.68 17.20
CA SER A 156 15.06 10.39 17.28
C SER A 156 14.88 8.92 17.46
N ARG A 157 15.55 8.18 16.81
CA ARG A 157 15.40 6.84 16.92
C ARG A 157 15.66 6.36 18.19
N HIS A 158 16.45 6.92 18.84
CA HIS A 158 16.89 6.51 19.98
C HIS A 158 15.79 6.68 20.96
N SER A 159 15.12 7.69 20.90
CA SER A 159 14.17 7.88 21.86
C SER A 159 13.10 6.90 21.60
N SER A 160 12.87 6.60 20.46
CA SER A 160 11.84 5.73 20.20
C SER A 160 12.00 4.44 20.92
N LYS A 161 13.10 3.95 21.01
CA LYS A 161 13.29 2.77 21.64
C LYS A 161 12.86 2.80 23.01
N ARG A 162 13.00 3.75 23.67
CA ARG A 162 12.70 3.84 24.91
C ARG A 162 11.27 3.83 25.04
N GLY A 163 10.63 4.49 24.24
CA GLY A 163 9.28 4.55 24.32
C GLY A 163 8.73 3.21 24.17
N SER A 164 9.25 2.48 23.41
CA SER A 164 8.73 1.24 23.16
C SER A 164 8.68 0.41 24.39
N ASP A 165 9.58 0.45 25.17
CA ASP A 165 9.57 -0.35 26.25
C ASP A 165 8.47 0.09 27.13
N GLY A 166 8.19 1.24 27.25
CA GLY A 166 7.21 1.67 28.09
C GLY A 166 5.95 1.10 27.62
N HIS A 167 5.65 1.11 26.41
CA HIS A 167 4.55 0.71 25.92
C HIS A 167 4.28 -0.66 26.04
N VAL A 168 5.16 -1.43 25.94
CA VAL A 168 5.03 -2.72 26.07
C VAL A 168 4.15 -3.05 27.21
N LYS A 169 4.29 -2.60 28.29
CA LYS A 169 3.51 -2.86 29.32
C LYS A 169 2.15 -2.48 29.09
N ASN A 170 1.88 -1.45 28.56
CA ASN A 170 0.64 -1.03 28.32
C ASN A 170 -0.05 -1.96 27.47
N SER A 171 0.53 -2.39 26.56
CA SER A 171 -0.07 -3.22 25.67
C SER A 171 -0.54 -4.44 26.39
N ARG A 172 0.15 -4.96 27.25
CA ARG A 172 -0.20 -6.07 27.83
C ARG A 172 -1.34 -5.84 28.64
N ALA A 173 -1.44 -4.79 29.12
CA ALA A 173 -2.48 -4.51 29.96
C ALA A 173 -3.68 -4.63 29.15
N ALA A 174 -3.67 -4.11 28.08
CA ALA A 174 -4.80 -4.12 27.28
C ALA A 174 -5.19 -5.48 26.92
N ALA A 175 -4.37 -6.19 26.65
CA ALA A 175 -4.66 -7.46 26.22
C ALA A 175 -5.64 -8.18 27.04
N PRO A 176 -5.50 -8.28 28.14
CA PRO A 176 -6.36 -9.02 28.92
C PRO A 176 -7.76 -8.69 28.79
N ALA A 177 -7.98 -7.59 28.58
CA ALA A 177 -9.27 -7.17 28.53
C ALA A 177 -10.07 -7.83 27.59
N ALA A 178 -9.64 -8.07 26.65
CA ALA A 178 -10.32 -8.59 25.67
C ALA A 178 -11.06 -9.72 25.88
N LYS A 179 -11.14 -10.41 26.31
CA LYS A 179 -11.65 -11.49 26.28
C LYS A 179 -12.80 -11.84 26.70
N GLN A 180 -13.39 -11.84 26.95
CA GLN A 180 -14.32 -12.29 27.33
C GLN A 180 -15.41 -12.35 26.73
N TYR A 181 -15.87 -12.76 26.13
CA TYR A 181 -16.86 -12.88 25.48
C TYR A 181 -17.33 -14.10 25.59
N ASP A 182 -17.48 -14.60 26.01
CA ASP A 182 -17.85 -15.74 26.16
C ASP A 182 -19.10 -15.86 26.13
N ASP A 183 -19.75 -16.13 25.73
CA ASP A 183 -20.81 -16.27 25.56
C ASP A 183 -21.43 -17.33 25.74
N ASP A 184 -21.83 -17.69 25.93
CA ASP A 184 -22.36 -18.62 26.17
C ASP A 184 -23.56 -18.87 25.87
N ASP A 185 -24.11 -19.15 25.45
CA ASP A 185 -25.12 -19.34 25.07
C ASP A 185 -25.74 -20.38 25.21
N ASP A 186 -26.29 -20.79 25.30
CA ASP A 186 -26.88 -21.67 25.36
C ASP A 186 -27.88 -21.96 25.31
N GLU A 187 -28.43 -22.37 25.13
CA GLU A 187 -29.21 -22.87 25.01
C GLU A 187 -30.11 -23.42 25.10
N ASP A 188 -30.80 -23.80 24.99
CA ASP A 188 -31.60 -24.54 24.90
C ASP A 188 -32.33 -24.62 24.50
#